data_3417863dc4928b902ca9d5493b19cb04
#
_entry.id   3417863dc4928b902ca9d5493b19cb04
#
_cell.length_a   1.000
_cell.length_b   1.000
_cell.length_c   1.000
_cell.angle_alpha   90.00
_cell.angle_beta   90.00
_cell.angle_gamma   90.00
#
_symmetry.space_group_name_H-M   'P 1'
#
loop_
_entity.id
_entity.type
_entity.pdbx_description
1 polymer ?
#
loop_
_entity_poly.entity_id
_entity_poly.type
_entity_poly.pdbx_seq_one_letter_code
_entity_poly.pdbx_strand_id
1 'polypeptide(L)'
;TVLCIMEIKSSTKQQRIMLLCGVVLLTALIAELMNGRISLWKNGACIKVVFGVLFVFLLMWGIRQVAVNYQASIRAKKLEKELKENRISLAMSQIQPHFIYNSLNSIYHLCEKDVEMAQQAISDFSDYLQRSLSVVDRTTLISFEEELKHVKTYLKLEQLRFGKDLNVVYHIERTDFMLPALSVQPLVENAVKHGICQKGEGSGTVILTVKACPDCYEVIVSDDGVGFVPGTEASGEGTHVGICNVRQRLDLMCHAILEVQSEPGKGTTVTIRIPKEVGA
;
A
#
# COMPACT_ATOMS: atom_id res chain seq x y z
N THR A 1 2.60 -3.77 -21.57
CA THR A 1 1.67 -2.74 -22.10
C THR A 1 1.67 -2.69 -23.61
N VAL A 2 2.83 -2.72 -24.31
CA VAL A 2 2.91 -2.67 -25.79
C VAL A 2 2.30 -3.93 -26.42
N LEU A 3 2.55 -5.12 -25.88
CA LEU A 3 1.96 -6.39 -26.34
C LEU A 3 0.44 -6.41 -26.19
N CYS A 4 -0.12 -5.87 -25.10
CA CYS A 4 -1.55 -5.78 -24.86
C CYS A 4 -2.24 -4.81 -25.86
N ILE A 5 -1.60 -3.70 -26.17
CA ILE A 5 -2.10 -2.73 -27.17
C ILE A 5 -2.03 -3.32 -28.58
N MET A 6 -1.00 -4.10 -28.92
CA MET A 6 -0.90 -4.80 -30.19
C MET A 6 -1.96 -5.92 -30.33
N GLU A 7 -2.28 -6.65 -29.26
CA GLU A 7 -3.33 -7.67 -29.25
C GLU A 7 -4.73 -7.06 -29.41
N ILE A 8 -5.02 -5.95 -28.72
CA ILE A 8 -6.27 -5.18 -28.89
C ILE A 8 -6.39 -4.62 -30.30
N LYS A 9 -5.29 -4.10 -30.85
CA LYS A 9 -5.25 -3.54 -32.22
C LYS A 9 -5.39 -4.63 -33.30
N SER A 10 -4.83 -5.82 -33.05
CA SER A 10 -4.99 -7.01 -33.91
C SER A 10 -6.44 -7.56 -33.86
N SER A 11 -7.05 -7.62 -32.66
CA SER A 11 -8.44 -8.04 -32.48
C SER A 11 -9.42 -7.12 -33.22
N THR A 12 -9.25 -5.80 -33.13
CA THR A 12 -10.10 -4.83 -33.85
C THR A 12 -9.90 -4.88 -35.37
N LYS A 13 -8.69 -5.15 -35.84
CA LYS A 13 -8.41 -5.28 -37.27
C LYS A 13 -9.08 -6.53 -37.85
N GLN A 14 -9.02 -7.66 -37.16
CA GLN A 14 -9.71 -8.88 -37.57
C GLN A 14 -11.23 -8.75 -37.52
N GLN A 15 -11.80 -8.07 -36.50
CA GLN A 15 -13.23 -7.78 -36.42
C GLN A 15 -13.71 -6.93 -37.61
N ARG A 16 -12.92 -5.91 -38.00
CA ARG A 16 -13.22 -5.08 -39.17
C ARG A 16 -13.16 -5.87 -40.48
N ILE A 17 -12.16 -6.76 -40.64
CA ILE A 17 -12.05 -7.63 -41.82
C ILE A 17 -13.26 -8.58 -41.89
N MET A 18 -13.68 -9.18 -40.78
CA MET A 18 -14.83 -10.08 -40.73
C MET A 18 -16.15 -9.33 -41.04
N LEU A 19 -16.33 -8.12 -40.53
CA LEU A 19 -17.47 -7.26 -40.84
C LEU A 19 -17.49 -6.88 -42.31
N LEU A 20 -16.34 -6.51 -42.87
CA LEU A 20 -16.17 -6.21 -44.29
C LEU A 20 -16.51 -7.43 -45.17
N CYS A 21 -16.04 -8.61 -44.84
CA CYS A 21 -16.37 -9.84 -45.56
C CYS A 21 -17.88 -10.15 -45.50
N GLY A 22 -18.54 -9.97 -44.32
CA GLY A 22 -19.99 -10.12 -44.18
C GLY A 22 -20.79 -9.14 -45.02
N VAL A 23 -20.38 -7.85 -45.05
CA VAL A 23 -21.00 -6.84 -45.89
C VAL A 23 -20.81 -7.12 -47.35
N VAL A 24 -19.61 -7.56 -47.82
CA VAL A 24 -19.36 -7.92 -49.21
C VAL A 24 -20.20 -9.11 -49.66
N LEU A 25 -20.35 -10.15 -48.81
CA LEU A 25 -21.23 -11.30 -49.11
C LEU A 25 -22.70 -10.90 -49.18
N LEU A 26 -23.14 -10.00 -48.28
CA LEU A 26 -24.54 -9.51 -48.30
C LEU A 26 -24.81 -8.65 -49.52
N THR A 27 -23.89 -7.76 -49.91
CA THR A 27 -24.05 -6.93 -51.13
C THR A 27 -24.00 -7.77 -52.42
N ALA A 28 -23.15 -8.79 -52.49
CA ALA A 28 -23.11 -9.74 -53.60
C ALA A 28 -24.43 -10.49 -53.73
N LEU A 29 -25.01 -10.95 -52.60
CA LEU A 29 -26.31 -11.64 -52.59
C LEU A 29 -27.45 -10.73 -53.04
N ILE A 30 -27.49 -9.46 -52.59
CA ILE A 30 -28.47 -8.45 -53.00
C ILE A 30 -28.34 -8.18 -54.49
N ALA A 31 -27.13 -8.03 -55.00
CA ALA A 31 -26.86 -7.78 -56.43
C ALA A 31 -27.35 -8.96 -57.33
N GLU A 32 -27.13 -10.21 -56.90
CA GLU A 32 -27.65 -11.37 -57.63
C GLU A 32 -29.20 -11.47 -57.59
N LEU A 33 -29.80 -11.10 -56.45
CA LEU A 33 -31.26 -11.02 -56.34
C LEU A 33 -31.84 -9.93 -57.27
N MET A 34 -31.22 -8.77 -57.35
CA MET A 34 -31.63 -7.65 -58.19
C MET A 34 -31.48 -7.98 -59.69
N ASN A 35 -30.45 -8.77 -60.06
CA ASN A 35 -30.22 -9.19 -61.44
C ASN A 35 -31.16 -10.32 -61.93
N GLY A 36 -32.12 -10.80 -61.12
CA GLY A 36 -33.08 -11.82 -61.49
C GLY A 36 -32.48 -13.19 -61.78
N ARG A 37 -31.19 -13.41 -61.55
CA ARG A 37 -30.49 -14.68 -61.81
C ARG A 37 -30.83 -15.76 -60.78
N ILE A 38 -31.27 -15.35 -59.58
CA ILE A 38 -31.68 -16.28 -58.54
C ILE A 38 -33.21 -16.32 -58.52
N SER A 39 -33.83 -17.33 -59.10
CA SER A 39 -35.26 -17.57 -58.96
C SER A 39 -35.55 -18.08 -57.53
N LEU A 40 -35.94 -17.16 -56.66
CA LEU A 40 -36.26 -17.42 -55.24
C LEU A 40 -37.39 -18.44 -55.08
N TRP A 41 -38.20 -18.69 -56.14
CA TRP A 41 -39.39 -19.53 -56.08
C TRP A 41 -39.17 -20.98 -56.52
N LYS A 42 -38.16 -21.28 -57.35
CA LYS A 42 -37.96 -22.62 -57.84
C LYS A 42 -37.00 -23.51 -57.05
N ASN A 43 -36.01 -22.94 -56.37
CA ASN A 43 -35.07 -23.75 -55.57
C ASN A 43 -34.58 -22.93 -54.35
N GLY A 44 -35.32 -22.94 -53.24
CA GLY A 44 -34.87 -22.29 -51.96
C GLY A 44 -33.56 -22.80 -51.36
N ALA A 45 -32.79 -23.60 -52.13
CA ALA A 45 -31.52 -24.19 -51.73
C ALA A 45 -30.42 -23.12 -51.48
N CYS A 46 -30.31 -22.14 -52.39
CA CYS A 46 -29.25 -21.09 -52.24
C CYS A 46 -29.44 -20.24 -51.00
N ILE A 47 -30.70 -19.90 -50.68
CA ILE A 47 -31.03 -19.13 -49.48
C ILE A 47 -30.68 -19.92 -48.21
N LYS A 48 -31.02 -21.22 -48.20
CA LYS A 48 -30.69 -22.10 -47.06
C LYS A 48 -29.18 -22.22 -46.83
N VAL A 49 -28.40 -22.29 -47.91
CA VAL A 49 -26.93 -22.32 -47.82
C VAL A 49 -26.36 -21.03 -47.25
N VAL A 50 -26.86 -19.86 -47.72
CA VAL A 50 -26.40 -18.55 -47.22
C VAL A 50 -26.76 -18.39 -45.74
N PHE A 51 -27.99 -18.72 -45.34
CA PHE A 51 -28.38 -18.68 -43.94
C PHE A 51 -27.56 -19.68 -43.09
N GLY A 52 -27.25 -20.88 -43.60
CA GLY A 52 -26.40 -21.85 -42.94
C GLY A 52 -24.99 -21.33 -42.70
N VAL A 53 -24.36 -20.70 -43.71
CA VAL A 53 -23.04 -20.10 -43.60
C VAL A 53 -23.04 -18.94 -42.60
N LEU A 54 -24.06 -18.08 -42.66
CA LEU A 54 -24.20 -16.96 -41.73
C LEU A 54 -24.39 -17.44 -40.29
N PHE A 55 -25.18 -18.49 -40.10
CA PHE A 55 -25.40 -19.08 -38.79
C PHE A 55 -24.12 -19.71 -38.21
N VAL A 56 -23.37 -20.46 -39.00
CA VAL A 56 -22.06 -21.03 -38.57
C VAL A 56 -21.09 -19.91 -38.23
N PHE A 57 -21.07 -18.83 -39.03
CA PHE A 57 -20.23 -17.65 -38.78
C PHE A 57 -20.59 -17.00 -37.45
N LEU A 58 -21.87 -16.77 -37.17
CA LEU A 58 -22.33 -16.15 -35.91
C LEU A 58 -22.00 -17.06 -34.71
N LEU A 59 -22.16 -18.37 -34.85
CA LEU A 59 -21.77 -19.34 -33.82
C LEU A 59 -20.26 -19.27 -33.50
N MET A 60 -19.44 -19.34 -34.55
CA MET A 60 -17.97 -19.23 -34.36
C MET A 60 -17.56 -17.89 -33.74
N TRP A 61 -18.19 -16.80 -34.16
CA TRP A 61 -17.97 -15.50 -33.57
C TRP A 61 -18.37 -15.45 -32.09
N GLY A 62 -19.56 -16.01 -31.77
CA GLY A 62 -20.04 -16.07 -30.37
C GLY A 62 -19.12 -16.91 -29.48
N ILE A 63 -18.70 -18.11 -29.95
CA ILE A 63 -17.76 -18.97 -29.22
C ILE A 63 -16.43 -18.26 -28.98
N ARG A 64 -15.90 -17.56 -30.01
CA ARG A 64 -14.68 -16.79 -29.89
C ARG A 64 -14.83 -15.65 -28.89
N GLN A 65 -15.96 -14.93 -28.89
CA GLN A 65 -16.20 -13.83 -27.97
C GLN A 65 -16.26 -14.33 -26.52
N VAL A 66 -16.93 -15.47 -26.27
CA VAL A 66 -16.96 -16.10 -24.97
C VAL A 66 -15.55 -16.52 -24.52
N ALA A 67 -14.76 -17.13 -25.40
CA ALA A 67 -13.38 -17.54 -25.10
C ALA A 67 -12.48 -16.34 -24.75
N VAL A 68 -12.57 -15.23 -25.50
CA VAL A 68 -11.82 -14.00 -25.23
C VAL A 68 -12.21 -13.40 -23.88
N ASN A 69 -13.52 -13.30 -23.60
CA ASN A 69 -14.01 -12.78 -22.33
C ASN A 69 -13.59 -13.66 -21.14
N TYR A 70 -13.62 -14.98 -21.32
CA TYR A 70 -13.17 -15.94 -20.32
C TYR A 70 -11.67 -15.79 -20.02
N GLN A 71 -10.84 -15.71 -21.07
CA GLN A 71 -9.41 -15.45 -20.88
C GLN A 71 -9.12 -14.10 -20.23
N ALA A 72 -9.86 -13.05 -20.60
CA ALA A 72 -9.73 -11.74 -19.98
C ALA A 72 -10.07 -11.80 -18.47
N SER A 73 -11.13 -12.52 -18.10
CA SER A 73 -11.52 -12.69 -16.70
C SER A 73 -10.48 -13.48 -15.88
N ILE A 74 -9.86 -14.51 -16.46
CA ILE A 74 -8.77 -15.28 -15.81
C ILE A 74 -7.55 -14.37 -15.61
N ARG A 75 -7.15 -13.61 -16.64
CA ARG A 75 -6.02 -12.67 -16.55
C ARG A 75 -6.26 -11.59 -15.49
N ALA A 76 -7.48 -11.03 -15.42
CA ALA A 76 -7.85 -10.05 -14.41
C ALA A 76 -7.72 -10.62 -13.00
N LYS A 77 -8.25 -11.82 -12.74
CA LYS A 77 -8.12 -12.50 -11.44
C LYS A 77 -6.66 -12.81 -11.07
N LYS A 78 -5.85 -13.21 -12.06
CA LYS A 78 -4.41 -13.47 -11.84
C LYS A 78 -3.67 -12.19 -11.45
N LEU A 79 -3.90 -11.08 -12.18
CA LEU A 79 -3.32 -9.78 -11.88
C LEU A 79 -3.75 -9.25 -10.51
N GLU A 80 -5.02 -9.42 -10.16
CA GLU A 80 -5.53 -9.04 -8.83
C GLU A 80 -4.81 -9.84 -7.71
N LYS A 81 -4.62 -11.14 -7.92
CA LYS A 81 -3.87 -11.98 -6.98
C LYS A 81 -2.41 -11.54 -6.86
N GLU A 82 -1.73 -11.32 -7.98
CA GLU A 82 -0.33 -10.85 -8.00
C GLU A 82 -0.18 -9.47 -7.33
N LEU A 83 -1.13 -8.55 -7.56
CA LEU A 83 -1.17 -7.25 -6.88
C LEU A 83 -1.33 -7.42 -5.36
N LYS A 84 -2.22 -8.32 -4.93
CA LYS A 84 -2.44 -8.59 -3.51
C LYS A 84 -1.19 -9.21 -2.85
N GLU A 85 -0.55 -10.17 -3.51
CA GLU A 85 0.69 -10.79 -3.03
C GLU A 85 1.84 -9.79 -2.95
N ASN A 86 1.99 -8.92 -3.96
CA ASN A 86 2.98 -7.84 -3.96
C ASN A 86 2.72 -6.83 -2.85
N ARG A 87 1.48 -6.45 -2.60
CA ARG A 87 1.10 -5.56 -1.49
C ARG A 87 1.44 -6.18 -0.14
N ILE A 88 1.11 -7.46 0.08
CA ILE A 88 1.46 -8.17 1.32
C ILE A 88 2.98 -8.23 1.48
N SER A 89 3.73 -8.52 0.42
CA SER A 89 5.19 -8.55 0.45
C SER A 89 5.79 -7.19 0.81
N LEU A 90 5.27 -6.11 0.22
CA LEU A 90 5.67 -4.74 0.57
C LEU A 90 5.34 -4.40 2.03
N ALA A 91 4.15 -4.80 2.51
CA ALA A 91 3.75 -4.62 3.91
C ALA A 91 4.70 -5.35 4.86
N MET A 92 5.00 -6.61 4.56
CA MET A 92 5.93 -7.41 5.36
C MET A 92 7.36 -6.83 5.35
N SER A 93 7.80 -6.23 4.23
CA SER A 93 9.11 -5.58 4.16
C SER A 93 9.20 -4.30 5.00
N GLN A 94 8.05 -3.65 5.28
CA GLN A 94 7.99 -2.47 6.14
C GLN A 94 8.03 -2.84 7.64
N ILE A 95 7.58 -4.04 8.00
CA ILE A 95 7.74 -4.53 9.37
C ILE A 95 9.18 -5.01 9.51
N GLN A 96 9.93 -4.42 10.44
CA GLN A 96 11.33 -4.80 10.66
C GLN A 96 11.42 -6.25 11.14
N PRO A 97 12.08 -7.18 10.38
CA PRO A 97 12.18 -8.60 10.79
C PRO A 97 12.83 -8.78 12.16
N HIS A 98 13.78 -7.91 12.47
CA HIS A 98 14.47 -7.91 13.76
C HIS A 98 13.54 -7.55 14.93
N PHE A 99 12.57 -6.62 14.72
CA PHE A 99 11.56 -6.32 15.73
C PHE A 99 10.67 -7.52 16.03
N ILE A 100 10.21 -8.23 14.97
CA ILE A 100 9.41 -9.45 15.14
C ILE A 100 10.15 -10.47 15.96
N TYR A 101 11.40 -10.77 15.58
CA TYR A 101 12.22 -11.75 16.28
C TYR A 101 12.43 -11.39 17.75
N ASN A 102 12.77 -10.13 18.03
CA ASN A 102 13.03 -9.67 19.39
C ASN A 102 11.77 -9.67 20.25
N SER A 103 10.63 -9.25 19.70
CA SER A 103 9.35 -9.29 20.42
C SER A 103 8.95 -10.72 20.79
N LEU A 104 9.06 -11.66 19.84
CA LEU A 104 8.79 -13.07 20.11
C LEU A 104 9.74 -13.66 21.15
N ASN A 105 11.02 -13.32 21.12
CA ASN A 105 11.99 -13.76 22.11
C ASN A 105 11.70 -13.19 23.50
N SER A 106 11.32 -11.92 23.59
CA SER A 106 10.90 -11.30 24.86
C SER A 106 9.64 -11.97 25.43
N ILE A 107 8.64 -12.26 24.57
CA ILE A 107 7.43 -12.99 24.96
C ILE A 107 7.78 -14.41 25.46
N TYR A 108 8.67 -15.12 24.77
CA TYR A 108 9.13 -16.44 25.18
C TYR A 108 9.71 -16.44 26.59
N HIS A 109 10.59 -15.47 26.91
CA HIS A 109 11.14 -15.32 28.24
C HIS A 109 10.10 -14.95 29.31
N LEU A 110 9.04 -14.22 28.92
CA LEU A 110 7.94 -13.90 29.84
C LEU A 110 7.10 -15.12 30.16
N CYS A 111 6.95 -16.09 29.25
CA CYS A 111 6.18 -17.31 29.51
C CYS A 111 6.68 -18.11 30.74
N GLU A 112 7.98 -18.00 31.04
CA GLU A 112 8.58 -18.67 32.20
C GLU A 112 8.48 -17.85 33.51
N LYS A 113 8.33 -16.51 33.39
CA LYS A 113 8.40 -15.59 34.53
C LYS A 113 7.05 -15.04 34.95
N ASP A 114 6.22 -14.68 33.99
CA ASP A 114 4.95 -14.00 34.18
C ASP A 114 4.00 -14.32 33.01
N VAL A 115 3.15 -15.31 33.19
CA VAL A 115 2.24 -15.83 32.18
C VAL A 115 1.18 -14.77 31.79
N GLU A 116 0.71 -13.95 32.73
CA GLU A 116 -0.30 -12.90 32.46
C GLU A 116 0.32 -11.81 31.58
N MET A 117 1.54 -11.38 31.90
CA MET A 117 2.28 -10.43 31.08
C MET A 117 2.62 -10.99 29.71
N ALA A 118 2.94 -12.28 29.58
CA ALA A 118 3.18 -12.95 28.29
C ALA A 118 1.90 -12.96 27.43
N GLN A 119 0.74 -13.27 28.00
CA GLN A 119 -0.55 -13.25 27.29
C GLN A 119 -0.88 -11.85 26.79
N GLN A 120 -0.67 -10.83 27.62
CA GLN A 120 -0.89 -9.44 27.22
C GLN A 120 0.08 -9.03 26.10
N ALA A 121 1.35 -9.43 26.16
CA ALA A 121 2.34 -9.14 25.14
C ALA A 121 2.02 -9.83 23.81
N ILE A 122 1.46 -11.04 23.81
CA ILE A 122 0.96 -11.73 22.60
C ILE A 122 -0.18 -10.94 21.96
N SER A 123 -1.13 -10.46 22.78
CA SER A 123 -2.25 -9.64 22.32
C SER A 123 -1.76 -8.33 21.70
N ASP A 124 -0.88 -7.61 22.40
CA ASP A 124 -0.30 -6.36 21.92
C ASP A 124 0.49 -6.57 20.61
N PHE A 125 1.24 -7.65 20.50
CA PHE A 125 2.01 -7.99 19.29
C PHE A 125 1.10 -8.36 18.11
N SER A 126 0.02 -9.10 18.35
CA SER A 126 -1.00 -9.42 17.35
C SER A 126 -1.67 -8.16 16.82
N ASP A 127 -2.07 -7.25 17.72
CA ASP A 127 -2.67 -5.95 17.37
C ASP A 127 -1.71 -5.08 16.56
N TYR A 128 -0.43 -5.06 16.92
CA TYR A 128 0.60 -4.35 16.18
C TYR A 128 0.75 -4.87 14.75
N LEU A 129 0.85 -6.20 14.57
CA LEU A 129 0.98 -6.81 13.24
C LEU A 129 -0.26 -6.56 12.38
N GLN A 130 -1.47 -6.74 12.95
CA GLN A 130 -2.71 -6.52 12.22
C GLN A 130 -2.83 -5.08 11.72
N ARG A 131 -2.49 -4.09 12.54
CA ARG A 131 -2.51 -2.68 12.17
C ARG A 131 -1.46 -2.37 11.11
N SER A 132 -0.23 -2.83 11.29
CA SER A 132 0.86 -2.64 10.31
C SER A 132 0.47 -3.16 8.92
N LEU A 133 -0.21 -4.31 8.85
CA LEU A 133 -0.69 -4.89 7.60
C LEU A 133 -1.88 -4.10 7.00
N SER A 134 -2.77 -3.56 7.85
CA SER A 134 -3.97 -2.84 7.38
C SER A 134 -3.68 -1.46 6.80
N VAL A 135 -2.57 -0.84 7.19
CA VAL A 135 -2.19 0.52 6.79
C VAL A 135 -1.63 0.58 5.36
N VAL A 136 -1.11 -0.51 4.82
CA VAL A 136 -0.49 -0.55 3.48
C VAL A 136 -1.44 -0.15 2.35
N ASP A 137 -2.75 -0.29 2.54
CA ASP A 137 -3.78 0.10 1.56
C ASP A 137 -4.32 1.54 1.76
N ARG A 138 -3.91 2.24 2.82
CA ARG A 138 -4.49 3.55 3.15
C ARG A 138 -3.69 4.69 2.53
N THR A 139 -4.18 5.21 1.41
CA THR A 139 -3.80 6.52 0.83
C THR A 139 -4.58 7.68 1.48
N THR A 140 -5.28 7.44 2.59
CA THR A 140 -6.16 8.39 3.27
C THR A 140 -5.56 8.83 4.59
N LEU A 141 -5.95 10.01 5.05
CA LEU A 141 -5.65 10.47 6.40
C LEU A 141 -6.33 9.58 7.45
N ILE A 142 -5.67 9.36 8.58
CA ILE A 142 -6.21 8.68 9.76
C ILE A 142 -6.23 9.65 10.94
N SER A 143 -7.00 9.34 11.98
CA SER A 143 -6.96 10.14 13.20
C SER A 143 -5.60 9.97 13.91
N PHE A 144 -5.10 11.05 14.52
CA PHE A 144 -3.88 10.95 15.33
C PHE A 144 -4.06 9.96 16.49
N GLU A 145 -5.26 9.80 17.00
CA GLU A 145 -5.54 8.83 18.05
C GLU A 145 -5.25 7.38 17.60
N GLU A 146 -5.60 7.03 16.35
CA GLU A 146 -5.24 5.72 15.79
C GLU A 146 -3.73 5.54 15.64
N GLU A 147 -3.03 6.56 15.14
CA GLU A 147 -1.57 6.55 15.02
C GLU A 147 -0.90 6.46 16.40
N LEU A 148 -1.37 7.24 17.37
CA LEU A 148 -0.87 7.23 18.76
C LEU A 148 -1.05 5.85 19.41
N LYS A 149 -2.18 5.19 19.19
CA LYS A 149 -2.43 3.85 19.71
C LYS A 149 -1.41 2.85 19.14
N HIS A 150 -1.10 2.97 17.86
CA HIS A 150 -0.12 2.12 17.20
C HIS A 150 1.31 2.37 17.74
N VAL A 151 1.70 3.62 17.87
CA VAL A 151 2.98 4.03 18.49
C VAL A 151 3.11 3.54 19.93
N LYS A 152 2.05 3.67 20.74
CA LYS A 152 2.06 3.17 22.12
C LYS A 152 2.22 1.65 22.19
N THR A 153 1.56 0.91 21.30
CA THR A 153 1.70 -0.56 21.25
C THR A 153 3.14 -0.95 20.89
N TYR A 154 3.75 -0.30 19.90
CA TYR A 154 5.16 -0.50 19.55
C TYR A 154 6.09 -0.24 20.73
N LEU A 155 5.99 0.95 21.35
CA LEU A 155 6.85 1.33 22.47
C LEU A 155 6.68 0.40 23.68
N LYS A 156 5.47 -0.08 23.96
CA LYS A 156 5.21 -1.07 25.01
C LYS A 156 5.93 -2.38 24.76
N LEU A 157 5.96 -2.86 23.52
CA LEU A 157 6.68 -4.06 23.12
C LEU A 157 8.21 -3.86 23.23
N GLU A 158 8.74 -2.70 22.86
CA GLU A 158 10.15 -2.38 23.02
C GLU A 158 10.53 -2.23 24.51
N GLN A 159 9.65 -1.69 25.35
CA GLN A 159 9.88 -1.64 26.81
C GLN A 159 9.93 -3.04 27.44
N LEU A 160 9.20 -4.04 26.93
CA LEU A 160 9.34 -5.41 27.37
C LEU A 160 10.74 -5.99 27.06
N ARG A 161 11.34 -5.53 25.95
CA ARG A 161 12.67 -5.95 25.53
C ARG A 161 13.79 -5.27 26.31
N PHE A 162 13.71 -3.96 26.45
CA PHE A 162 14.76 -3.14 27.07
C PHE A 162 14.59 -2.98 28.59
N GLY A 163 13.41 -3.31 29.12
CA GLY A 163 13.12 -3.16 30.54
C GLY A 163 13.29 -1.71 31.01
N LYS A 164 14.18 -1.51 32.00
CA LYS A 164 14.46 -0.21 32.59
C LYS A 164 15.36 0.69 31.72
N ASP A 165 15.95 0.14 30.68
CA ASP A 165 16.88 0.89 29.81
C ASP A 165 16.14 1.73 28.77
N LEU A 166 14.83 1.55 28.58
CA LEU A 166 13.98 2.39 27.73
C LEU A 166 12.90 3.10 28.56
N ASN A 167 13.09 4.39 28.78
CA ASN A 167 12.08 5.24 29.37
C ASN A 167 11.26 5.93 28.27
N VAL A 168 9.93 5.97 28.43
CA VAL A 168 9.01 6.60 27.48
C VAL A 168 8.14 7.61 28.18
N VAL A 169 8.11 8.84 27.69
CA VAL A 169 7.35 9.95 28.26
C VAL A 169 6.38 10.48 27.22
N TYR A 170 5.13 10.72 27.63
CA TYR A 170 4.07 11.25 26.77
C TYR A 170 3.57 12.60 27.32
N HIS A 171 3.59 13.63 26.46
CA HIS A 171 2.98 14.94 26.72
C HIS A 171 1.97 15.24 25.61
N ILE A 172 0.74 14.73 25.76
CA ILE A 172 -0.29 14.78 24.72
C ILE A 172 -1.38 15.76 25.14
N GLU A 173 -1.44 16.95 24.48
CA GLU A 173 -2.47 17.94 24.74
C GLU A 173 -3.74 17.70 23.91
N ARG A 174 -3.59 17.19 22.67
CA ARG A 174 -4.69 16.99 21.71
C ARG A 174 -4.46 15.74 20.88
N THR A 175 -5.59 15.11 20.45
CA THR A 175 -5.58 13.95 19.56
C THR A 175 -6.61 14.06 18.43
N ASP A 176 -7.38 15.13 18.41
CA ASP A 176 -8.52 15.38 17.52
C ASP A 176 -8.08 16.06 16.19
N PHE A 177 -7.10 15.46 15.49
CA PHE A 177 -6.66 15.90 14.17
C PHE A 177 -6.28 14.70 13.30
N MET A 178 -6.19 14.96 11.99
CA MET A 178 -5.92 13.93 11.00
C MET A 178 -4.49 14.07 10.45
N LEU A 179 -3.87 12.92 10.11
CA LEU A 179 -2.54 12.87 9.46
C LEU A 179 -2.44 11.60 8.59
N PRO A 180 -1.46 11.55 7.66
CA PRO A 180 -1.19 10.33 6.93
C PRO A 180 -0.74 9.21 7.87
N ALA A 181 -1.25 8.01 7.65
CA ALA A 181 -0.87 6.83 8.42
C ALA A 181 0.65 6.57 8.39
N LEU A 182 1.23 6.02 9.46
CA LEU A 182 2.66 5.76 9.62
C LEU A 182 3.53 7.05 9.51
N SER A 183 3.03 8.18 10.00
CA SER A 183 3.79 9.43 10.02
C SER A 183 4.66 9.58 11.27
N VAL A 184 4.16 9.12 12.41
CA VAL A 184 4.85 9.23 13.71
C VAL A 184 5.63 7.96 14.05
N GLN A 185 5.07 6.79 13.73
CA GLN A 185 5.71 5.51 14.05
C GLN A 185 7.14 5.39 13.54
N PRO A 186 7.50 5.68 12.27
CA PRO A 186 8.89 5.56 11.81
C PRO A 186 9.85 6.50 12.53
N LEU A 187 9.37 7.64 13.04
CA LEU A 187 10.18 8.57 13.81
C LEU A 187 10.51 7.99 15.20
N VAL A 188 9.51 7.40 15.84
CA VAL A 188 9.67 6.72 17.12
C VAL A 188 10.55 5.47 17.00
N GLU A 189 10.37 4.70 15.92
CA GLU A 189 11.24 3.56 15.60
C GLU A 189 12.70 3.99 15.45
N ASN A 190 12.95 5.10 14.76
CA ASN A 190 14.30 5.67 14.61
C ASN A 190 14.88 6.14 15.95
N ALA A 191 14.08 6.80 16.79
CA ALA A 191 14.48 7.22 18.12
C ALA A 191 14.92 6.04 18.99
N VAL A 192 14.17 4.95 19.00
CA VAL A 192 14.54 3.73 19.73
C VAL A 192 15.76 3.06 19.11
N LYS A 193 15.76 2.78 17.81
CA LYS A 193 16.77 1.96 17.13
C LYS A 193 18.11 2.67 16.97
N HIS A 194 18.10 3.92 16.56
CA HIS A 194 19.31 4.69 16.23
C HIS A 194 19.70 5.65 17.34
N GLY A 195 18.74 6.14 18.13
CA GLY A 195 18.99 6.95 19.30
C GLY A 195 19.45 6.07 20.48
N ILE A 196 18.54 5.27 21.01
CA ILE A 196 18.74 4.58 22.29
C ILE A 196 19.58 3.30 22.15
N CYS A 197 19.27 2.42 21.17
CA CYS A 197 20.01 1.14 21.04
C CYS A 197 21.51 1.32 20.76
N GLN A 198 21.92 2.45 20.21
CA GLN A 198 23.33 2.73 19.90
C GLN A 198 24.07 3.46 21.03
N LYS A 199 23.37 3.86 22.10
CA LYS A 199 23.94 4.61 23.22
C LYS A 199 24.93 3.80 24.07
N GLY A 200 24.99 2.48 23.89
CA GLY A 200 25.85 1.60 24.70
C GLY A 200 25.24 1.29 26.07
N GLU A 201 26.03 1.39 27.13
CA GLU A 201 25.54 1.18 28.49
C GLU A 201 24.79 2.44 28.99
N GLY A 202 23.56 2.24 29.48
CA GLY A 202 22.73 3.28 30.10
C GLY A 202 21.30 3.33 29.57
N SER A 203 20.43 3.88 30.40
CA SER A 203 19.03 4.11 30.02
C SER A 203 18.90 5.28 29.06
N GLY A 204 17.98 5.14 28.10
CA GLY A 204 17.61 6.23 27.19
C GLY A 204 16.15 6.59 27.31
N THR A 205 15.81 7.81 26.91
CA THR A 205 14.45 8.35 27.00
C THR A 205 13.95 8.76 25.63
N VAL A 206 12.75 8.29 25.29
CA VAL A 206 11.99 8.77 24.12
C VAL A 206 10.80 9.58 24.63
N ILE A 207 10.66 10.79 24.14
CA ILE A 207 9.58 11.72 24.51
C ILE A 207 8.71 11.98 23.29
N LEU A 208 7.42 11.71 23.41
CA LEU A 208 6.41 12.08 22.42
C LEU A 208 5.57 13.24 22.95
N THR A 209 5.71 14.40 22.33
CA THR A 209 4.95 15.60 22.69
C THR A 209 4.02 16.02 21.57
N VAL A 210 2.78 16.34 21.92
CA VAL A 210 1.79 16.88 20.98
C VAL A 210 1.22 18.16 21.56
N LYS A 211 1.30 19.26 20.79
CA LYS A 211 0.84 20.60 21.18
C LYS A 211 -0.14 21.15 20.15
N ALA A 212 -1.07 21.94 20.63
CA ALA A 212 -1.94 22.74 19.78
C ALA A 212 -1.44 24.19 19.72
N CYS A 213 -0.89 24.59 18.58
CA CYS A 213 -0.53 25.97 18.28
C CYS A 213 -1.72 26.73 17.67
N PRO A 214 -1.67 28.07 17.51
CA PRO A 214 -2.75 28.83 16.89
C PRO A 214 -3.14 28.30 15.50
N ASP A 215 -2.17 28.06 14.63
CA ASP A 215 -2.37 27.73 13.21
C ASP A 215 -2.04 26.28 12.85
N CYS A 216 -1.47 25.50 13.76
CA CYS A 216 -1.05 24.11 13.48
C CYS A 216 -1.15 23.21 14.70
N TYR A 217 -1.03 21.91 14.47
CA TYR A 217 -0.70 20.91 15.47
C TYR A 217 0.77 20.55 15.34
N GLU A 218 1.49 20.49 16.46
CA GLU A 218 2.89 20.05 16.51
C GLU A 218 2.98 18.66 17.14
N VAL A 219 3.60 17.72 16.41
CA VAL A 219 3.97 16.40 16.93
C VAL A 219 5.49 16.34 16.98
N ILE A 220 6.05 16.17 18.19
CA ILE A 220 7.48 16.20 18.45
C ILE A 220 7.89 14.84 19.02
N VAL A 221 8.84 14.19 18.36
CA VAL A 221 9.52 12.98 18.85
C VAL A 221 10.94 13.36 19.20
N SER A 222 11.34 13.18 20.46
CA SER A 222 12.68 13.50 20.95
C SER A 222 13.30 12.31 21.63
N ASP A 223 14.58 12.05 21.38
CA ASP A 223 15.40 11.07 22.09
C ASP A 223 16.66 11.70 22.64
N ASP A 224 17.21 11.12 23.70
CA ASP A 224 18.48 11.48 24.32
C ASP A 224 19.62 10.54 23.89
N GLY A 225 19.51 9.99 22.70
CA GLY A 225 20.43 9.00 22.13
C GLY A 225 21.74 9.56 21.60
N VAL A 226 22.38 8.81 20.69
CA VAL A 226 23.70 9.19 20.15
C VAL A 226 23.67 10.42 19.24
N GLY A 227 22.53 10.76 18.66
CA GLY A 227 22.42 11.83 17.69
C GLY A 227 23.29 11.62 16.44
N PHE A 228 23.24 12.58 15.51
CA PHE A 228 24.05 12.60 14.28
C PHE A 228 24.27 14.02 13.78
N VAL A 229 25.19 14.20 12.84
CA VAL A 229 25.43 15.49 12.19
C VAL A 229 24.46 15.63 11.01
N PRO A 230 23.54 16.61 11.03
CA PRO A 230 22.67 16.88 9.89
C PRO A 230 23.47 17.21 8.64
N GLY A 231 23.09 16.64 7.48
CA GLY A 231 23.79 16.87 6.20
C GLY A 231 24.86 15.84 5.85
N THR A 232 25.27 14.93 6.74
CA THR A 232 26.14 13.78 6.41
C THR A 232 25.34 12.59 5.87
N GLU A 233 24.14 12.86 5.43
CA GLU A 233 23.05 11.91 5.13
C GLU A 233 23.32 11.00 3.92
N ALA A 234 24.41 11.22 3.17
CA ALA A 234 24.65 10.54 1.90
C ALA A 234 25.35 9.16 1.98
N SER A 235 25.78 8.71 3.17
CA SER A 235 26.67 7.55 3.29
C SER A 235 26.20 6.42 4.23
N GLY A 236 25.00 6.48 4.82
CA GLY A 236 24.47 5.45 5.71
C GLY A 236 23.27 4.72 5.12
N GLU A 237 23.42 3.44 4.82
CA GLU A 237 22.32 2.59 4.35
C GLU A 237 21.18 2.51 5.37
N GLY A 238 19.98 3.00 5.01
CA GLY A 238 18.70 2.64 5.64
C GLY A 238 18.02 3.66 6.54
N THR A 239 18.70 4.55 7.29
CA THR A 239 18.06 5.42 8.31
C THR A 239 17.32 6.60 7.69
N HIS A 240 17.82 7.14 6.59
CA HIS A 240 17.33 8.37 5.98
C HIS A 240 16.16 8.15 5.00
N VAL A 241 16.05 6.94 4.44
CA VAL A 241 14.93 6.57 3.55
C VAL A 241 13.59 6.67 4.28
N GLY A 242 13.53 6.27 5.56
CA GLY A 242 12.32 6.35 6.37
C GLY A 242 11.84 7.79 6.58
N ILE A 243 12.71 8.69 7.00
CA ILE A 243 12.38 10.11 7.27
C ILE A 243 12.02 10.85 5.97
N CYS A 244 12.76 10.61 4.88
CA CYS A 244 12.45 11.21 3.56
C CYS A 244 11.08 10.79 3.06
N ASN A 245 10.72 9.52 3.18
CA ASN A 245 9.41 9.01 2.78
C ASN A 245 8.27 9.62 3.62
N VAL A 246 8.49 9.76 4.94
CA VAL A 246 7.52 10.43 5.83
C VAL A 246 7.37 11.90 5.43
N ARG A 247 8.47 12.63 5.23
CA ARG A 247 8.46 14.04 4.81
C ARG A 247 7.67 14.25 3.52
N GLN A 248 7.97 13.45 2.48
CA GLN A 248 7.29 13.54 1.19
C GLN A 248 5.78 13.26 1.31
N ARG A 249 5.40 12.25 2.11
CA ARG A 249 3.99 11.90 2.32
C ARG A 249 3.24 12.98 3.08
N LEU A 250 3.84 13.56 4.12
CA LEU A 250 3.29 14.66 4.91
C LEU A 250 3.06 15.90 4.04
N ASP A 251 4.03 16.26 3.21
CA ASP A 251 3.92 17.40 2.28
C ASP A 251 2.80 17.18 1.25
N LEU A 252 2.77 16.02 0.58
CA LEU A 252 1.80 15.71 -0.46
C LEU A 252 0.34 15.60 0.04
N MET A 253 0.14 15.08 1.26
CA MET A 253 -1.21 14.74 1.75
C MET A 253 -1.82 15.80 2.66
N CYS A 254 -1.02 16.54 3.39
CA CYS A 254 -1.53 17.51 4.36
C CYS A 254 -0.69 18.80 4.45
N HIS A 255 0.23 19.05 3.52
CA HIS A 255 1.11 20.22 3.51
C HIS A 255 1.84 20.44 4.84
N ALA A 256 2.12 19.35 5.56
CA ALA A 256 2.80 19.39 6.84
C ALA A 256 4.32 19.49 6.64
N ILE A 257 4.97 20.21 7.54
CA ILE A 257 6.42 20.42 7.52
C ILE A 257 7.07 19.48 8.53
N LEU A 258 8.13 18.78 8.12
CA LEU A 258 8.95 17.94 9.00
C LEU A 258 10.35 18.53 9.13
N GLU A 259 10.72 18.88 10.36
CA GLU A 259 12.05 19.39 10.73
C GLU A 259 12.78 18.36 11.59
N VAL A 260 14.08 18.25 11.38
CA VAL A 260 14.98 17.37 12.15
C VAL A 260 16.11 18.22 12.75
N GLN A 261 16.28 18.10 14.06
CA GLN A 261 17.39 18.68 14.80
C GLN A 261 18.14 17.56 15.52
N SER A 262 19.44 17.43 15.27
CA SER A 262 20.26 16.39 15.90
C SER A 262 21.67 16.90 16.13
N GLU A 263 22.25 16.53 17.26
CA GLU A 263 23.64 16.79 17.61
C GLU A 263 24.29 15.50 18.13
N PRO A 264 25.50 15.15 17.70
CA PRO A 264 26.22 14.00 18.23
C PRO A 264 26.34 14.05 19.76
N GLY A 265 25.92 12.99 20.42
CA GLY A 265 25.94 12.84 21.87
C GLY A 265 24.82 13.56 22.63
N LYS A 266 23.92 14.27 21.95
CA LYS A 266 22.78 14.97 22.58
C LYS A 266 21.41 14.45 22.18
N GLY A 267 21.36 13.49 21.23
CA GLY A 267 20.12 12.93 20.73
C GLY A 267 19.54 13.64 19.51
N THR A 268 18.29 13.31 19.21
CA THR A 268 17.56 13.81 18.04
C THR A 268 16.17 14.32 18.43
N THR A 269 15.74 15.38 17.79
CA THR A 269 14.37 15.89 17.89
C THR A 269 13.80 16.07 16.50
N VAL A 270 12.67 15.41 16.24
CA VAL A 270 11.93 15.51 14.98
C VAL A 270 10.58 16.16 15.27
N THR A 271 10.27 17.24 14.55
CA THR A 271 9.04 18.02 14.71
C THR A 271 8.22 17.95 13.41
N ILE A 272 6.97 17.54 13.51
CA ILE A 272 5.97 17.62 12.44
C ILE A 272 5.02 18.77 12.78
N ARG A 273 4.83 19.72 11.85
CA ARG A 273 3.83 20.80 11.93
C ARG A 273 2.74 20.56 10.91
N ILE A 274 1.51 20.30 11.37
CA ILE A 274 0.34 19.98 10.56
C ILE A 274 -0.59 21.21 10.59
N PRO A 275 -0.88 21.87 9.43
CA PRO A 275 -1.82 22.99 9.36
C PRO A 275 -3.22 22.57 9.82
N LYS A 276 -3.90 23.41 10.61
CA LYS A 276 -5.25 23.12 11.11
C LYS A 276 -6.31 23.03 10.02
N GLU A 277 -6.13 23.73 8.90
CA GLU A 277 -7.05 23.70 7.75
C GLU A 277 -7.17 22.31 7.10
N VAL A 278 -6.16 21.45 7.25
CA VAL A 278 -6.10 20.10 6.66
C VAL A 278 -6.29 19.02 7.71
N GLY A 279 -5.94 19.28 8.95
CA GLY A 279 -5.95 18.32 10.05
C GLY A 279 -7.21 18.31 10.92
N ALA A 280 -8.22 19.12 10.61
CA ALA A 280 -9.46 19.23 11.37
C ALA A 280 -10.58 18.31 10.87
#